data_ec943b338b62b37eaaa739d1b5b81829
#
_entry.id   ec943b338b62b37eaaa739d1b5b81829
#
_cell.length_a   1.000
_cell.length_b   1.000
_cell.length_c   1.000
_cell.angle_alpha   90.00
_cell.angle_beta   90.00
_cell.angle_gamma   90.00
#
_symmetry.space_group_name_H-M   'P 1'
#
loop_
_entity.id
_entity.type
_entity.pdbx_description
1 polymer ?
#
loop_
_entity_poly.entity_id
_entity_poly.type
_entity_poly.pdbx_seq_one_letter_code
_entity_poly.pdbx_strand_id
1 'polypeptide(L)'
;MNDADVLQRIAEEGLELPAPPIPVASYVPVVVSGTLAFVAGQVPIIDGHVLHPGLLGGDVSVEQGYEGGRRAALQALSALRAELGSFDRLVRIAQVTVYIATTPDFGEHPKVANGASELLVAVLGDAGKHARAAIGMASLPLGGCIEVAVTAEVAAS
;
A
#
# COMPACT_ATOMS: atom_id res chain seq x y z
N MET A 1 -4.67 9.24 16.36
CA MET A 1 -5.58 9.25 15.18
C MET A 1 -6.86 8.58 15.61
N ASN A 2 -8.01 8.90 15.04
CA ASN A 2 -9.27 8.27 15.41
C ASN A 2 -9.65 7.23 14.33
N ASP A 3 -9.92 5.98 14.74
CA ASP A 3 -10.24 4.88 13.84
C ASP A 3 -11.47 5.17 12.96
N ALA A 4 -12.54 5.71 13.57
CA ALA A 4 -13.78 6.03 12.86
C ALA A 4 -13.58 7.11 11.77
N ASP A 5 -12.74 8.12 12.05
CA ASP A 5 -12.44 9.19 11.09
C ASP A 5 -11.67 8.64 9.87
N VAL A 6 -10.75 7.71 10.09
CA VAL A 6 -10.01 7.07 8.98
C VAL A 6 -10.93 6.22 8.13
N LEU A 7 -11.80 5.40 8.74
CA LEU A 7 -12.78 4.59 8.03
C LEU A 7 -13.77 5.46 7.24
N GLN A 8 -14.22 6.59 7.81
CA GLN A 8 -15.06 7.55 7.11
C GLN A 8 -14.37 8.12 5.87
N ARG A 9 -13.10 8.56 5.99
CA ARG A 9 -12.34 9.08 4.84
C ARG A 9 -12.09 8.03 3.77
N ILE A 10 -11.89 6.76 4.13
CA ILE A 10 -11.82 5.67 3.16
C ILE A 10 -13.14 5.55 2.38
N ALA A 11 -14.28 5.66 3.07
CA ALA A 11 -15.60 5.64 2.43
C ALA A 11 -15.85 6.88 1.55
N GLU A 12 -15.37 8.06 1.94
CA GLU A 12 -15.42 9.30 1.14
C GLU A 12 -14.61 9.19 -0.17
N GLU A 13 -13.53 8.40 -0.17
CA GLU A 13 -12.77 8.03 -1.39
C GLU A 13 -13.50 6.97 -2.26
N GLY A 14 -14.72 6.57 -1.89
CA GLY A 14 -15.49 5.54 -2.58
C GLY A 14 -14.93 4.13 -2.40
N LEU A 15 -14.18 3.90 -1.33
CA LEU A 15 -13.50 2.64 -1.04
C LEU A 15 -14.06 1.99 0.24
N GLU A 16 -13.85 0.69 0.35
CA GLU A 16 -14.09 -0.09 1.56
C GLU A 16 -12.77 -0.76 1.97
N LEU A 17 -12.48 -0.72 3.27
CA LEU A 17 -11.28 -1.38 3.80
C LEU A 17 -11.42 -2.90 3.61
N PRO A 18 -10.54 -3.56 2.84
CA PRO A 18 -10.67 -4.98 2.59
C PRO A 18 -10.39 -5.80 3.85
N ALA A 19 -10.78 -7.07 3.83
CA ALA A 19 -10.33 -8.02 4.85
C ALA A 19 -8.79 -8.01 4.91
N PRO A 20 -8.19 -8.18 6.11
CA PRO A 20 -6.74 -8.19 6.24
C PRO A 20 -6.13 -9.34 5.41
N PRO A 21 -4.97 -9.09 4.77
CA PRO A 21 -4.34 -10.09 3.91
C PRO A 21 -3.92 -11.31 4.73
N ILE A 22 -4.17 -12.49 4.16
CA ILE A 22 -3.69 -13.76 4.71
C ILE A 22 -2.33 -14.07 4.07
N PRO A 23 -1.26 -14.32 4.86
CA PRO A 23 0.04 -14.67 4.30
C PRO A 23 -0.04 -15.95 3.45
N VAL A 24 0.55 -15.91 2.27
CA VAL A 24 0.62 -17.07 1.37
C VAL A 24 1.95 -17.84 1.50
N ALA A 25 2.83 -17.42 2.41
CA ALA A 25 4.15 -18.01 2.64
C ALA A 25 4.57 -17.88 4.11
N SER A 26 5.83 -18.24 4.42
CA SER A 26 6.38 -18.25 5.78
C SER A 26 6.76 -16.82 6.26
N TYR A 27 5.78 -15.93 6.39
CA TYR A 27 5.93 -14.58 6.94
C TYR A 27 4.63 -14.13 7.62
N VAL A 28 4.66 -12.99 8.30
CA VAL A 28 3.47 -12.33 8.87
C VAL A 28 3.20 -11.00 8.17
N PRO A 29 1.94 -10.54 8.09
CA PRO A 29 1.62 -9.31 7.36
C PRO A 29 2.22 -8.06 7.97
N VAL A 30 2.37 -8.01 9.29
CA VAL A 30 2.92 -6.87 10.03
C VAL A 30 3.79 -7.35 11.17
N VAL A 31 4.90 -6.65 11.41
CA VAL A 31 5.73 -6.79 12.61
C VAL A 31 5.84 -5.44 13.29
N VAL A 32 5.52 -5.39 14.59
CA VAL A 32 5.74 -4.21 15.42
C VAL A 32 7.03 -4.39 16.22
N SER A 33 7.94 -3.43 16.14
CA SER A 33 9.20 -3.41 16.89
C SER A 33 9.40 -2.01 17.50
N GLY A 34 9.28 -1.91 18.81
CA GLY A 34 9.26 -0.61 19.50
C GLY A 34 8.09 0.26 19.03
N THR A 35 8.39 1.40 18.46
CA THR A 35 7.40 2.33 17.89
C THR A 35 7.30 2.25 16.36
N LEU A 36 7.84 1.22 15.74
CA LEU A 36 7.76 1.02 14.31
C LEU A 36 6.94 -0.23 13.98
N ALA A 37 6.06 -0.10 12.99
CA ALA A 37 5.32 -1.20 12.38
C ALA A 37 5.79 -1.36 10.94
N PHE A 38 6.22 -2.56 10.59
CA PHE A 38 6.68 -2.95 9.25
C PHE A 38 5.58 -3.77 8.59
N VAL A 39 5.00 -3.25 7.54
CA VAL A 39 3.98 -3.96 6.76
C VAL A 39 4.64 -4.64 5.58
N ALA A 40 4.41 -5.94 5.44
CA ALA A 40 4.89 -6.72 4.30
C ALA A 40 4.36 -6.16 2.97
N GLY A 41 5.10 -6.40 1.88
CA GLY A 41 4.71 -5.95 0.55
C GLY A 41 3.31 -6.44 0.16
N GLN A 42 2.50 -5.53 -0.36
CA GLN A 42 1.13 -5.80 -0.82
C GLN A 42 1.07 -5.70 -2.34
N VAL A 43 0.74 -6.81 -2.98
CA VAL A 43 0.32 -6.84 -4.39
C VAL A 43 -1.18 -6.55 -4.42
N PRO A 44 -1.69 -5.71 -5.35
CA PRO A 44 -3.10 -5.36 -5.39
C PRO A 44 -3.97 -6.56 -5.76
N ILE A 45 -4.82 -6.99 -4.86
CA ILE A 45 -5.72 -8.13 -5.06
C ILE A 45 -7.17 -7.70 -4.83
N ILE A 46 -8.07 -8.11 -5.73
CA ILE A 46 -9.52 -7.97 -5.60
C ILE A 46 -10.14 -9.33 -5.91
N ASP A 47 -10.96 -9.85 -5.01
CA ASP A 47 -11.66 -11.13 -5.14
C ASP A 47 -10.73 -12.31 -5.51
N GLY A 48 -9.54 -12.33 -4.92
CA GLY A 48 -8.53 -13.37 -5.15
C GLY A 48 -7.73 -13.23 -6.44
N HIS A 49 -7.95 -12.17 -7.22
CA HIS A 49 -7.25 -11.91 -8.48
C HIS A 49 -6.38 -10.67 -8.39
N VAL A 50 -5.20 -10.73 -9.01
CA VAL A 50 -4.31 -9.57 -9.14
C VAL A 50 -4.96 -8.53 -10.03
N LEU A 51 -5.02 -7.29 -9.54
CA LEU A 51 -5.50 -6.15 -10.30
C LEU A 51 -4.41 -5.70 -11.29
N HIS A 52 -4.75 -5.66 -12.58
CA HIS A 52 -3.86 -5.24 -13.67
C HIS A 52 -2.50 -5.97 -13.68
N PRO A 53 -2.47 -7.30 -13.89
CA PRO A 53 -1.20 -8.03 -14.00
C PRO A 53 -0.45 -7.60 -15.27
N GLY A 54 0.90 -7.60 -15.21
CA GLY A 54 1.76 -7.27 -16.35
C GLY A 54 2.80 -6.21 -16.03
N LEU A 55 3.36 -5.58 -17.07
CA LEU A 55 4.45 -4.60 -16.98
C LEU A 55 3.99 -3.20 -17.37
N LEU A 56 4.33 -2.20 -16.56
CA LEU A 56 4.22 -0.80 -16.92
C LEU A 56 5.15 -0.49 -18.12
N GLY A 57 4.64 0.27 -19.08
CA GLY A 57 5.32 0.50 -20.36
C GLY A 57 5.10 -0.62 -21.38
N GLY A 58 4.42 -1.70 -21.00
CA GLY A 58 3.98 -2.80 -21.86
C GLY A 58 2.47 -2.96 -21.82
N ASP A 59 1.99 -4.00 -21.12
CA ASP A 59 0.56 -4.35 -21.06
C ASP A 59 -0.26 -3.46 -20.12
N VAL A 60 0.39 -2.77 -19.17
CA VAL A 60 -0.25 -1.99 -18.11
C VAL A 60 0.00 -0.51 -18.33
N SER A 61 -1.07 0.30 -18.31
CA SER A 61 -0.97 1.75 -18.40
C SER A 61 -0.57 2.40 -17.06
N VAL A 62 -0.15 3.66 -17.10
CA VAL A 62 0.16 4.46 -15.90
C VAL A 62 -1.06 4.56 -14.98
N GLU A 63 -2.26 4.76 -15.54
CA GLU A 63 -3.53 4.85 -14.81
C GLU A 63 -3.87 3.53 -14.11
N GLN A 64 -3.68 2.41 -14.78
CA GLN A 64 -3.88 1.08 -14.20
C GLN A 64 -2.87 0.80 -13.08
N GLY A 65 -1.60 1.17 -13.27
CA GLY A 65 -0.59 1.08 -12.23
C GLY A 65 -0.90 1.96 -11.02
N TYR A 66 -1.39 3.19 -11.25
CA TYR A 66 -1.86 4.10 -10.21
C TYR A 66 -3.02 3.47 -9.40
N GLU A 67 -4.02 2.90 -10.09
CA GLU A 67 -5.13 2.20 -9.44
C GLU A 67 -4.65 1.00 -8.61
N GLY A 68 -3.71 0.22 -9.15
CA GLY A 68 -3.05 -0.86 -8.42
C GLY A 68 -2.35 -0.37 -7.16
N GLY A 69 -1.67 0.78 -7.23
CA GLY A 69 -1.02 1.42 -6.10
C GLY A 69 -2.01 1.84 -5.00
N ARG A 70 -3.15 2.42 -5.38
CA ARG A 70 -4.24 2.73 -4.44
C ARG A 70 -4.73 1.47 -3.72
N ARG A 71 -4.99 0.40 -4.48
CA ARG A 71 -5.46 -0.88 -3.92
C ARG A 71 -4.45 -1.51 -2.97
N ALA A 72 -3.18 -1.55 -3.35
CA ALA A 72 -2.10 -2.10 -2.53
C ALA A 72 -1.91 -1.31 -1.21
N ALA A 73 -1.96 0.01 -1.27
CA ALA A 73 -1.90 0.86 -0.07
C ALA A 73 -3.10 0.64 0.87
N LEU A 74 -4.29 0.46 0.31
CA LEU A 74 -5.49 0.14 1.09
C LEU A 74 -5.36 -1.22 1.80
N GLN A 75 -4.77 -2.23 1.14
CA GLN A 75 -4.46 -3.52 1.76
C GLN A 75 -3.42 -3.38 2.88
N ALA A 76 -2.40 -2.54 2.70
CA ALA A 76 -1.42 -2.25 3.74
C ALA A 76 -2.06 -1.60 4.97
N LEU A 77 -3.02 -0.66 4.77
CA LEU A 77 -3.80 -0.09 5.87
C LEU A 77 -4.66 -1.14 6.57
N SER A 78 -5.26 -2.07 5.82
CA SER A 78 -6.04 -3.16 6.41
C SER A 78 -5.18 -4.08 7.27
N ALA A 79 -4.00 -4.48 6.79
CA ALA A 79 -3.04 -5.27 7.55
C ALA A 79 -2.61 -4.55 8.84
N LEU A 80 -2.28 -3.27 8.73
CA LEU A 80 -1.85 -2.45 9.86
C LEU A 80 -2.95 -2.31 10.92
N ARG A 81 -4.19 -2.02 10.50
CA ARG A 81 -5.33 -1.92 11.40
C ARG A 81 -5.61 -3.23 12.14
N ALA A 82 -5.51 -4.36 11.43
CA ALA A 82 -5.72 -5.68 12.03
C ALA A 82 -4.67 -5.99 13.11
N GLU A 83 -3.40 -5.66 12.87
CA GLU A 83 -2.32 -5.85 13.86
C GLU A 83 -2.47 -4.92 15.06
N LEU A 84 -2.85 -3.66 14.85
CA LEU A 84 -2.98 -2.66 15.92
C LEU A 84 -4.32 -2.76 16.67
N GLY A 85 -5.31 -3.46 16.12
CA GLY A 85 -6.69 -3.52 16.61
C GLY A 85 -7.56 -2.34 16.16
N SER A 86 -6.96 -1.17 15.94
CA SER A 86 -7.58 0.05 15.39
C SER A 86 -6.51 0.98 14.84
N PHE A 87 -6.91 2.06 14.15
CA PHE A 87 -5.98 3.13 13.75
C PHE A 87 -5.61 4.09 14.89
N ASP A 88 -6.17 3.95 16.10
CA ASP A 88 -5.92 4.89 17.20
C ASP A 88 -4.45 4.95 17.62
N ARG A 89 -3.73 3.82 17.48
CA ARG A 89 -2.30 3.73 17.76
C ARG A 89 -1.40 4.16 16.60
N LEU A 90 -1.95 4.38 15.41
CA LEU A 90 -1.16 4.86 14.26
C LEU A 90 -0.80 6.34 14.46
N VAL A 91 0.49 6.65 14.50
CA VAL A 91 1.00 8.02 14.61
C VAL A 91 1.13 8.63 13.23
N ARG A 92 1.86 7.96 12.31
CA ARG A 92 2.05 8.39 10.93
C ARG A 92 2.61 7.27 10.06
N ILE A 93 2.52 7.46 8.76
CA ILE A 93 3.34 6.69 7.80
C ILE A 93 4.72 7.33 7.73
N ALA A 94 5.77 6.55 8.00
CA ALA A 94 7.15 7.05 7.96
C ALA A 94 7.77 6.87 6.57
N GLN A 95 7.58 5.71 5.94
CA GLN A 95 8.13 5.38 4.63
C GLN A 95 7.20 4.48 3.84
N VAL A 96 7.18 4.71 2.52
CA VAL A 96 6.53 3.84 1.54
C VAL A 96 7.55 3.48 0.47
N THR A 97 7.69 2.18 0.20
CA THR A 97 8.45 1.69 -0.95
C THR A 97 7.47 1.10 -1.95
N VAL A 98 7.51 1.60 -3.17
CA VAL A 98 6.65 1.16 -4.26
C VAL A 98 7.53 0.46 -5.30
N TYR A 99 7.34 -0.84 -5.43
CA TYR A 99 7.98 -1.68 -6.42
C TYR A 99 7.06 -1.78 -7.63
N ILE A 100 7.58 -1.54 -8.83
CA ILE A 100 6.78 -1.43 -10.04
C ILE A 100 7.40 -2.33 -11.10
N ALA A 101 6.69 -3.35 -11.56
CA ALA A 101 7.14 -4.21 -12.65
C ALA A 101 7.08 -3.42 -13.96
N THR A 102 8.23 -3.24 -14.62
CA THR A 102 8.33 -2.32 -15.76
C THR A 102 9.12 -2.91 -16.91
N THR A 103 8.84 -2.40 -18.12
CA THR A 103 9.80 -2.52 -19.23
C THR A 103 11.06 -1.69 -18.93
N PRO A 104 12.22 -2.01 -19.54
CA PRO A 104 13.47 -1.29 -19.28
C PRO A 104 13.41 0.21 -19.58
N ASP A 105 12.58 0.63 -20.53
CA ASP A 105 12.47 2.02 -20.97
C ASP A 105 11.44 2.84 -20.21
N PHE A 106 10.72 2.24 -19.27
CA PHE A 106 9.69 2.93 -18.50
C PHE A 106 10.33 3.92 -17.52
N GLY A 107 9.86 5.17 -17.52
CA GLY A 107 10.41 6.26 -16.69
C GLY A 107 9.39 6.98 -15.79
N GLU A 108 8.11 6.59 -15.82
CA GLU A 108 7.04 7.30 -15.10
C GLU A 108 6.71 6.71 -13.71
N HIS A 109 7.69 6.07 -13.07
CA HIS A 109 7.53 5.48 -11.74
C HIS A 109 6.89 6.40 -10.70
N PRO A 110 7.26 7.72 -10.61
CA PRO A 110 6.64 8.62 -9.65
C PRO A 110 5.13 8.79 -9.85
N LYS A 111 4.66 8.81 -11.09
CA LYS A 111 3.23 8.95 -11.40
C LYS A 111 2.44 7.72 -10.95
N VAL A 112 2.98 6.53 -11.22
CA VAL A 112 2.37 5.26 -10.78
C VAL A 112 2.34 5.18 -9.25
N ALA A 113 3.47 5.50 -8.60
CA ALA A 113 3.59 5.46 -7.15
C ALA A 113 2.67 6.46 -6.43
N ASN A 114 2.24 7.53 -7.10
CA ASN A 114 1.29 8.50 -6.56
C ASN A 114 -0.03 7.84 -6.15
N GLY A 115 -0.45 6.76 -6.80
CA GLY A 115 -1.66 6.05 -6.40
C GLY A 115 -1.65 5.64 -4.92
N ALA A 116 -0.56 5.06 -4.46
CA ALA A 116 -0.39 4.71 -3.05
C ALA A 116 -0.27 5.95 -2.15
N SER A 117 0.58 6.92 -2.54
CA SER A 117 0.86 8.10 -1.72
C SER A 117 -0.35 9.01 -1.54
N GLU A 118 -1.09 9.25 -2.61
CA GLU A 118 -2.27 10.13 -2.59
C GLU A 118 -3.40 9.52 -1.78
N LEU A 119 -3.62 8.20 -1.85
CA LEU A 119 -4.58 7.53 -0.99
C LEU A 119 -4.20 7.68 0.49
N LEU A 120 -2.94 7.41 0.85
CA LEU A 120 -2.49 7.53 2.24
C LEU A 120 -2.68 8.95 2.79
N VAL A 121 -2.39 9.98 1.98
CA VAL A 121 -2.61 11.37 2.38
C VAL A 121 -4.09 11.70 2.46
N ALA A 122 -4.92 11.24 1.52
CA ALA A 122 -6.36 11.48 1.54
C ALA A 122 -7.02 10.93 2.82
N VAL A 123 -6.68 9.70 3.20
CA VAL A 123 -7.32 9.03 4.35
C VAL A 123 -6.69 9.35 5.71
N LEU A 124 -5.39 9.69 5.75
CA LEU A 124 -4.66 9.94 7.00
C LEU A 124 -4.30 11.42 7.22
N GLY A 125 -4.52 12.28 6.22
CA GLY A 125 -4.12 13.70 6.28
C GLY A 125 -2.61 13.85 6.40
N ASP A 126 -2.16 14.75 7.28
CA ASP A 126 -0.73 15.01 7.49
C ASP A 126 0.05 13.77 7.98
N ALA A 127 -0.60 12.86 8.68
CA ALA A 127 0.00 11.59 9.11
C ALA A 127 0.25 10.62 7.94
N GLY A 128 -0.38 10.84 6.80
CA GLY A 128 -0.13 10.08 5.56
C GLY A 128 1.07 10.57 4.76
N LYS A 129 1.62 11.73 5.04
CA LYS A 129 2.84 12.25 4.40
C LYS A 129 4.07 11.43 4.83
N HIS A 130 4.85 10.95 3.85
CA HIS A 130 5.90 9.95 4.08
C HIS A 130 7.11 10.15 3.16
N ALA A 131 8.25 9.60 3.54
CA ALA A 131 9.37 9.39 2.62
C ALA A 131 9.01 8.27 1.64
N ARG A 132 9.47 8.37 0.38
CA ARG A 132 9.13 7.37 -0.65
C ARG A 132 10.32 6.97 -1.50
N ALA A 133 10.37 5.67 -1.84
CA ALA A 133 11.10 5.15 -2.99
C ALA A 133 10.10 4.54 -3.99
N ALA A 134 10.31 4.82 -5.29
CA ALA A 134 9.58 4.21 -6.40
C ALA A 134 10.59 3.53 -7.31
N ILE A 135 10.55 2.20 -7.42
CA ILE A 135 11.64 1.38 -7.97
C ILE A 135 11.09 0.47 -9.05
N GLY A 136 11.75 0.48 -10.23
CA GLY A 136 11.46 -0.46 -11.32
C GLY A 136 11.99 -1.86 -11.02
N MET A 137 11.18 -2.87 -11.27
CA MET A 137 11.48 -4.28 -11.07
C MET A 137 11.25 -5.06 -12.38
N ALA A 138 12.03 -6.10 -12.59
CA ALA A 138 11.85 -6.97 -13.77
C ALA A 138 10.56 -7.80 -13.68
N SER A 139 10.15 -8.18 -12.46
CA SER A 139 8.91 -8.92 -12.17
C SER A 139 8.52 -8.76 -10.72
N LEU A 140 7.26 -9.01 -10.40
CA LEU A 140 6.73 -9.04 -9.05
C LEU A 140 5.94 -10.33 -8.80
N PRO A 141 5.71 -10.70 -7.53
CA PRO A 141 4.93 -11.89 -7.19
C PRO A 141 3.57 -11.91 -7.88
N LEU A 142 3.11 -13.10 -8.25
CA LEU A 142 1.81 -13.34 -8.90
C LEU A 142 1.61 -12.61 -10.24
N GLY A 143 2.68 -12.11 -10.86
CA GLY A 143 2.60 -11.29 -12.07
C GLY A 143 2.05 -9.88 -11.83
N GLY A 144 2.03 -9.42 -10.57
CA GLY A 144 1.55 -8.07 -10.23
C GLY A 144 2.33 -6.97 -10.92
N CYS A 145 1.66 -5.89 -11.29
CA CYS A 145 2.31 -4.71 -11.87
C CYS A 145 2.94 -3.80 -10.80
N ILE A 146 2.49 -3.91 -9.57
CA ILE A 146 2.93 -3.06 -8.46
C ILE A 146 2.89 -3.82 -7.13
N GLU A 147 3.78 -3.47 -6.21
CA GLU A 147 3.79 -3.94 -4.83
C GLU A 147 4.14 -2.76 -3.91
N VAL A 148 3.44 -2.63 -2.79
CA VAL A 148 3.63 -1.52 -1.85
C VAL A 148 4.00 -2.07 -0.47
N ALA A 149 5.15 -1.65 0.04
CA ALA A 149 5.59 -1.89 1.41
C ALA A 149 5.54 -0.59 2.22
N VAL A 150 5.13 -0.70 3.48
CA VAL A 150 4.92 0.46 4.36
C VAL A 150 5.65 0.27 5.68
N THR A 151 6.32 1.33 6.14
CA THR A 151 6.78 1.45 7.53
C THR A 151 6.00 2.58 8.19
N ALA A 152 5.38 2.30 9.32
CA ALA A 152 4.60 3.27 10.09
C ALA A 152 5.19 3.48 11.48
N GLU A 153 5.01 4.68 12.02
CA GLU A 153 5.22 4.98 13.43
C GLU A 153 3.91 4.72 14.19
N VAL A 154 4.01 4.02 15.31
CA VAL A 154 2.89 3.68 16.18
C VAL A 154 3.15 4.10 17.62
N ALA A 155 2.11 4.41 18.36
CA ALA A 155 2.23 4.68 19.81
C ALA A 155 2.74 3.43 20.52
N ALA A 156 3.58 3.63 21.53
CA ALA A 156 4.00 2.56 22.42
C ALA A 156 2.79 1.88 23.07
N SER A 157 2.91 0.60 23.33
CA SER A 157 1.90 -0.21 24.03
C SER A 157 1.83 0.17 25.49
#